data_6404bff65545bd55a82d48af913cadce
#
_entry.id   6404bff65545bd55a82d48af913cadce
#
_cell.length_a   1.000
_cell.length_b   1.000
_cell.length_c   1.000
_cell.angle_alpha   90.00
_cell.angle_beta   90.00
_cell.angle_gamma   90.00
#
_symmetry.space_group_name_H-M   'P 1'
#
loop_
_entity.id
_entity.type
_entity.pdbx_description
1 polymer ?
#
loop_
_entity_poly.entity_id
_entity_poly.type
_entity_poly.pdbx_seq_one_letter_code
_entity_poly.pdbx_strand_id
1 'polypeptide(L)'
;MNHGKYVFAQLFDILPKYEFDKCVARYQGNYKIKGFTCWLQFLTMSFGQLTRRESLRDTVSCLSAHQKKFYHLGITFAVSRSTLAEANEHRNWQIYADFAQVLLSRARLLYLDDDLGLDIANTVYALDATTIDLCLSVFWWAKFRKAKAAVKLHTLLDLRGNLPTFIRITDGKTHDVNILDELVFESLAIYLMDKG
;
A
#
# COMPACT_ATOMS: atom_id res chain seq x y z
N MET A 1 -15.56 -13.65 -21.41
CA MET A 1 -15.74 -14.49 -20.22
C MET A 1 -14.37 -14.99 -19.77
N ASN A 2 -13.98 -14.71 -18.53
CA ASN A 2 -12.67 -15.15 -17.98
C ASN A 2 -12.73 -16.59 -17.49
N HIS A 3 -13.02 -17.53 -18.38
CA HIS A 3 -13.07 -18.96 -18.02
C HIS A 3 -11.69 -19.42 -17.52
N GLY A 4 -11.65 -19.92 -16.27
CA GLY A 4 -10.45 -20.51 -15.66
C GLY A 4 -9.55 -19.56 -14.86
N LYS A 5 -9.79 -18.23 -14.85
CA LYS A 5 -9.04 -17.31 -14.00
C LYS A 5 -9.72 -17.14 -12.64
N TYR A 6 -8.96 -17.25 -11.56
CA TYR A 6 -9.43 -16.96 -10.21
C TYR A 6 -9.66 -15.47 -10.00
N VAL A 7 -10.55 -15.11 -9.07
CA VAL A 7 -10.89 -13.71 -8.74
C VAL A 7 -9.63 -12.88 -8.48
N PHE A 8 -8.66 -13.41 -7.75
CA PHE A 8 -7.40 -12.73 -7.51
C PHE A 8 -6.67 -12.37 -8.81
N ALA A 9 -6.58 -13.31 -9.78
CA ALA A 9 -5.96 -13.02 -11.06
C ALA A 9 -6.74 -11.99 -11.88
N GLN A 10 -8.07 -12.02 -11.82
CA GLN A 10 -8.92 -11.04 -12.50
C GLN A 10 -8.75 -9.63 -11.93
N LEU A 11 -8.62 -9.48 -10.60
CA LEU A 11 -8.34 -8.20 -9.95
C LEU A 11 -7.01 -7.60 -10.41
N PHE A 12 -5.99 -8.44 -10.60
CA PHE A 12 -4.66 -7.96 -11.02
C PHE A 12 -4.53 -7.73 -12.54
N ASP A 13 -5.42 -8.27 -13.35
CA ASP A 13 -5.47 -7.99 -14.80
C ASP A 13 -5.81 -6.51 -15.10
N ILE A 14 -6.54 -5.81 -14.20
CA ILE A 14 -6.89 -4.39 -14.38
C ILE A 14 -5.75 -3.44 -14.02
N LEU A 15 -4.71 -3.92 -13.33
CA LEU A 15 -3.62 -3.08 -12.90
C LEU A 15 -2.70 -2.70 -14.08
N PRO A 16 -2.25 -1.45 -14.15
CA PRO A 16 -1.37 -0.97 -15.21
C PRO A 16 0.07 -1.47 -15.00
N LYS A 17 0.33 -2.72 -15.33
CA LYS A 17 1.65 -3.34 -15.14
C LYS A 17 2.78 -2.55 -15.78
N TYR A 18 2.54 -1.91 -16.93
CA TYR A 18 3.54 -1.06 -17.59
C TYR A 18 3.97 0.12 -16.69
N GLU A 19 3.04 0.75 -15.99
CA GLU A 19 3.36 1.85 -15.05
C GLU A 19 4.13 1.31 -13.84
N PHE A 20 3.78 0.12 -13.34
CA PHE A 20 4.56 -0.54 -12.32
C PHE A 20 6.01 -0.80 -12.77
N ASP A 21 6.20 -1.30 -13.98
CA ASP A 21 7.52 -1.58 -14.53
C ASP A 21 8.36 -0.30 -14.67
N LYS A 22 7.76 0.85 -14.97
CA LYS A 22 8.43 2.17 -14.93
C LYS A 22 8.92 2.53 -13.52
N CYS A 23 8.09 2.31 -12.50
CA CYS A 23 8.48 2.53 -11.11
C CYS A 23 9.65 1.62 -10.73
N VAL A 24 9.60 0.34 -11.11
CA VAL A 24 10.68 -0.62 -10.89
C VAL A 24 11.97 -0.19 -11.58
N ALA A 25 11.89 0.28 -12.83
CA ALA A 25 13.05 0.74 -13.59
C ALA A 25 13.70 1.98 -12.97
N ARG A 26 12.89 2.96 -12.51
CA ARG A 26 13.35 4.20 -11.85
C ARG A 26 14.27 3.90 -10.66
N TYR A 27 13.93 2.91 -9.86
CA TYR A 27 14.68 2.53 -8.67
C TYR A 27 15.54 1.29 -8.83
N GLN A 28 15.71 0.79 -10.07
CA GLN A 28 16.48 -0.40 -10.38
C GLN A 28 16.08 -1.64 -9.54
N GLY A 29 14.78 -1.74 -9.18
CA GLY A 29 14.29 -2.71 -8.20
C GLY A 29 14.50 -4.18 -8.57
N ASN A 30 14.67 -4.48 -9.87
CA ASN A 30 14.97 -5.82 -10.37
C ASN A 30 16.46 -6.01 -10.73
N TYR A 31 17.34 -5.07 -10.37
CA TYR A 31 18.76 -5.21 -10.66
C TYR A 31 19.35 -6.47 -9.97
N LYS A 32 20.02 -7.33 -10.75
CA LYS A 32 20.56 -8.63 -10.32
C LYS A 32 19.53 -9.61 -9.72
N ILE A 33 18.24 -9.41 -9.91
CA ILE A 33 17.19 -10.32 -9.45
C ILE A 33 16.93 -11.37 -10.55
N LYS A 34 17.08 -12.67 -10.21
CA LYS A 34 16.93 -13.78 -11.17
C LYS A 34 15.51 -14.38 -11.22
N GLY A 35 14.77 -14.33 -10.13
CA GLY A 35 13.49 -15.05 -10.05
C GLY A 35 12.38 -14.22 -9.38
N PHE A 36 12.52 -13.91 -8.10
CA PHE A 36 11.50 -13.22 -7.33
C PHE A 36 11.53 -11.71 -7.59
N THR A 37 10.86 -11.27 -8.68
CA THR A 37 10.81 -9.87 -9.11
C THR A 37 10.00 -8.97 -8.16
N CYS A 38 10.11 -7.63 -8.32
CA CYS A 38 9.29 -6.67 -7.59
C CYS A 38 7.79 -6.90 -7.85
N TRP A 39 7.41 -7.28 -9.07
CA TRP A 39 6.03 -7.62 -9.39
C TRP A 39 5.54 -8.84 -8.60
N LEU A 40 6.34 -9.90 -8.53
CA LEU A 40 5.98 -11.09 -7.74
C LEU A 40 5.90 -10.79 -6.24
N GLN A 41 6.76 -9.91 -5.73
CA GLN A 41 6.65 -9.45 -4.34
C GLN A 41 5.34 -8.68 -4.13
N PHE A 42 5.01 -7.75 -5.03
CA PHE A 42 3.77 -6.99 -4.97
C PHE A 42 2.54 -7.92 -4.95
N LEU A 43 2.48 -8.89 -5.88
CA LEU A 43 1.41 -9.90 -5.94
C LEU A 43 1.34 -10.72 -4.64
N THR A 44 2.47 -11.17 -4.11
CA THR A 44 2.55 -11.99 -2.90
C THR A 44 2.06 -11.21 -1.68
N MET A 45 2.51 -9.96 -1.52
CA MET A 45 2.08 -9.10 -0.41
C MET A 45 0.60 -8.74 -0.52
N SER A 46 0.12 -8.41 -1.73
CA SER A 46 -1.30 -8.14 -1.98
C SER A 46 -2.18 -9.36 -1.71
N PHE A 47 -1.71 -10.56 -2.07
CA PHE A 47 -2.40 -11.79 -1.71
C PHE A 47 -2.54 -11.92 -0.19
N GLY A 48 -1.45 -11.69 0.55
CA GLY A 48 -1.47 -11.71 2.01
C GLY A 48 -2.50 -10.75 2.60
N GLN A 49 -2.52 -9.51 2.12
CA GLN A 49 -3.45 -8.47 2.58
C GLN A 49 -4.91 -8.79 2.23
N LEU A 50 -5.21 -9.11 0.97
CA LEU A 50 -6.57 -9.39 0.52
C LEU A 50 -7.16 -10.66 1.13
N THR A 51 -6.30 -11.64 1.50
CA THR A 51 -6.73 -12.87 2.16
C THR A 51 -6.57 -12.84 3.68
N ARG A 52 -6.25 -11.66 4.25
CA ARG A 52 -6.09 -11.42 5.70
C ARG A 52 -5.13 -12.40 6.37
N ARG A 53 -3.93 -12.57 5.78
CA ARG A 53 -2.88 -13.40 6.39
C ARG A 53 -2.15 -12.64 7.47
N GLU A 54 -1.93 -13.27 8.61
CA GLU A 54 -1.35 -12.65 9.80
C GLU A 54 0.17 -12.56 9.78
N SER A 55 0.81 -13.36 8.92
CA SER A 55 2.27 -13.41 8.84
C SER A 55 2.79 -13.76 7.46
N LEU A 56 4.08 -13.44 7.20
CA LEU A 56 4.75 -13.85 5.95
C LEU A 56 4.77 -15.39 5.80
N ARG A 57 4.85 -16.14 6.91
CA ARG A 57 4.80 -17.60 6.90
C ARG A 57 3.43 -18.08 6.44
N ASP A 58 2.37 -17.54 6.98
CA ASP A 58 1.00 -17.89 6.61
C ASP A 58 0.72 -17.51 5.15
N THR A 59 1.14 -16.31 4.74
CA THR A 59 1.04 -15.85 3.34
C THR A 59 1.68 -16.86 2.38
N VAL A 60 2.93 -17.23 2.62
CA VAL A 60 3.68 -18.15 1.76
C VAL A 60 3.08 -19.56 1.77
N SER A 61 2.66 -20.07 2.94
CA SER A 61 2.05 -21.40 3.05
C SER A 61 0.74 -21.47 2.28
N CYS A 62 -0.12 -20.46 2.42
CA CYS A 62 -1.38 -20.37 1.70
C CYS A 62 -1.16 -20.22 0.19
N LEU A 63 -0.22 -19.36 -0.22
CA LEU A 63 0.12 -19.16 -1.63
C LEU A 63 0.63 -20.46 -2.27
N SER A 64 1.48 -21.20 -1.57
CA SER A 64 2.01 -22.48 -2.04
C SER A 64 0.93 -23.53 -2.23
N ALA A 65 -0.04 -23.62 -1.31
CA ALA A 65 -1.17 -24.52 -1.44
C ALA A 65 -2.02 -24.24 -2.70
N HIS A 66 -1.98 -23.00 -3.20
CA HIS A 66 -2.75 -22.56 -4.36
C HIS A 66 -1.89 -22.28 -5.59
N GLN A 67 -0.61 -22.62 -5.59
CA GLN A 67 0.36 -22.28 -6.63
C GLN A 67 -0.13 -22.57 -8.06
N LYS A 68 -0.73 -23.74 -8.28
CA LYS A 68 -1.26 -24.14 -9.61
C LYS A 68 -2.35 -23.19 -10.13
N LYS A 69 -2.94 -22.38 -9.25
CA LYS A 69 -4.02 -21.44 -9.58
C LYS A 69 -3.49 -20.06 -9.99
N PHE A 70 -2.21 -19.77 -9.74
CA PHE A 70 -1.63 -18.44 -9.93
C PHE A 70 -0.64 -18.36 -11.11
N TYR A 71 -0.55 -19.41 -11.92
CA TYR A 71 0.33 -19.40 -13.09
C TYR A 71 0.03 -18.26 -14.07
N HIS A 72 -1.23 -17.86 -14.21
CA HIS A 72 -1.65 -16.72 -15.05
C HIS A 72 -1.09 -15.37 -14.57
N LEU A 73 -0.70 -15.26 -13.30
CA LEU A 73 -0.05 -14.08 -12.72
C LEU A 73 1.48 -14.14 -12.79
N GLY A 74 2.04 -15.21 -13.38
CA GLY A 74 3.48 -15.44 -13.43
C GLY A 74 4.06 -16.05 -12.16
N ILE A 75 3.23 -16.49 -11.20
CA ILE A 75 3.69 -17.20 -10.00
C ILE A 75 3.82 -18.68 -10.36
N THR A 76 4.97 -19.04 -10.92
CA THR A 76 5.26 -20.40 -11.42
C THR A 76 6.06 -21.26 -10.46
N PHE A 77 6.57 -20.69 -9.37
CA PHE A 77 7.39 -21.36 -8.37
C PHE A 77 6.93 -21.02 -6.95
N ALA A 78 7.30 -21.87 -6.01
CA ALA A 78 7.02 -21.63 -4.59
C ALA A 78 7.92 -20.50 -4.05
N VAL A 79 7.30 -19.48 -3.48
CA VAL A 79 8.01 -18.39 -2.81
C VAL A 79 8.40 -18.85 -1.42
N SER A 80 9.69 -18.77 -1.04
CA SER A 80 10.10 -19.06 0.32
C SER A 80 9.86 -17.85 1.25
N ARG A 81 9.62 -18.14 2.55
CA ARG A 81 9.48 -17.07 3.56
C ARG A 81 10.72 -16.18 3.63
N SER A 82 11.91 -16.77 3.57
CA SER A 82 13.17 -16.01 3.60
C SER A 82 13.32 -15.08 2.39
N THR A 83 13.01 -15.57 1.20
CA THR A 83 13.04 -14.75 -0.03
C THR A 83 12.08 -13.57 0.05
N LEU A 84 10.87 -13.79 0.59
CA LEU A 84 9.89 -12.72 0.76
C LEU A 84 10.35 -11.71 1.82
N ALA A 85 10.88 -12.18 2.95
CA ALA A 85 11.39 -11.33 4.03
C ALA A 85 12.56 -10.47 3.54
N GLU A 86 13.55 -11.07 2.87
CA GLU A 86 14.70 -10.38 2.30
C GLU A 86 14.27 -9.32 1.26
N ALA A 87 13.32 -9.67 0.40
CA ALA A 87 12.78 -8.73 -0.55
C ALA A 87 12.08 -7.53 0.13
N ASN A 88 11.32 -7.76 1.22
CA ASN A 88 10.67 -6.69 1.97
C ASN A 88 11.68 -5.80 2.72
N GLU A 89 12.83 -6.34 3.13
CA GLU A 89 13.86 -5.61 3.84
C GLU A 89 14.71 -4.74 2.90
N HIS A 90 15.09 -5.28 1.73
CA HIS A 90 16.12 -4.65 0.90
C HIS A 90 15.59 -3.88 -0.30
N ARG A 91 14.36 -4.15 -0.75
CA ARG A 91 13.81 -3.45 -1.92
C ARG A 91 13.38 -2.05 -1.59
N ASN A 92 13.61 -1.15 -2.53
CA ASN A 92 13.20 0.24 -2.38
C ASN A 92 11.66 0.35 -2.31
N TRP A 93 11.15 0.78 -1.18
CA TRP A 93 9.71 0.96 -0.93
C TRP A 93 9.07 2.02 -1.84
N GLN A 94 9.85 2.97 -2.34
CA GLN A 94 9.37 4.04 -3.22
C GLN A 94 8.78 3.48 -4.53
N ILE A 95 9.20 2.28 -4.97
CA ILE A 95 8.58 1.59 -6.11
C ILE A 95 7.07 1.44 -5.90
N TYR A 96 6.69 1.00 -4.72
CA TYR A 96 5.29 0.72 -4.37
C TYR A 96 4.53 2.00 -4.05
N ALA A 97 5.19 2.99 -3.45
CA ALA A 97 4.62 4.31 -3.18
C ALA A 97 4.29 5.05 -4.48
N ASP A 98 5.24 5.10 -5.43
CA ASP A 98 5.01 5.73 -6.73
C ASP A 98 3.89 5.02 -7.50
N PHE A 99 3.87 3.69 -7.46
CA PHE A 99 2.80 2.93 -8.10
C PHE A 99 1.43 3.18 -7.46
N ALA A 100 1.37 3.30 -6.14
CA ALA A 100 0.15 3.67 -5.43
C ALA A 100 -0.38 5.03 -5.90
N GLN A 101 0.49 6.02 -6.12
CA GLN A 101 0.09 7.34 -6.66
C GLN A 101 -0.49 7.22 -8.08
N VAL A 102 0.07 6.35 -8.93
CA VAL A 102 -0.50 6.07 -10.26
C VAL A 102 -1.91 5.47 -10.14
N LEU A 103 -2.10 4.52 -9.23
CA LEU A 103 -3.42 3.89 -9.01
C LEU A 103 -4.43 4.90 -8.45
N LEU A 104 -4.02 5.72 -7.49
CA LEU A 104 -4.85 6.77 -6.90
C LEU A 104 -5.31 7.79 -7.95
N SER A 105 -4.39 8.24 -8.81
CA SER A 105 -4.72 9.18 -9.89
C SER A 105 -5.76 8.60 -10.84
N ARG A 106 -5.70 7.30 -11.14
CA ARG A 106 -6.70 6.61 -11.97
C ARG A 106 -8.03 6.42 -11.23
N ALA A 107 -7.96 6.02 -9.96
CA ALA A 107 -9.15 5.83 -9.15
C ALA A 107 -9.95 7.13 -8.97
N ARG A 108 -9.28 8.26 -8.71
CA ARG A 108 -9.94 9.56 -8.59
C ARG A 108 -10.82 9.89 -9.80
N LEU A 109 -10.37 9.56 -11.01
CA LEU A 109 -11.16 9.80 -12.23
C LEU A 109 -12.47 9.00 -12.26
N LEU A 110 -12.52 7.82 -11.61
CA LEU A 110 -13.72 6.98 -11.56
C LEU A 110 -14.76 7.48 -10.54
N TYR A 111 -14.33 8.30 -9.56
CA TYR A 111 -15.17 8.80 -8.48
C TYR A 111 -15.44 10.31 -8.57
N LEU A 112 -15.09 10.96 -9.70
CA LEU A 112 -15.28 12.41 -9.86
C LEU A 112 -16.75 12.83 -9.72
N ASP A 113 -17.65 11.99 -10.22
CA ASP A 113 -19.10 12.25 -10.25
C ASP A 113 -19.84 11.59 -9.08
N ASP A 114 -19.11 10.93 -8.14
CA ASP A 114 -19.73 10.31 -6.98
C ASP A 114 -20.27 11.38 -6.02
N ASP A 115 -21.54 11.22 -5.65
CA ASP A 115 -22.19 12.08 -4.68
C ASP A 115 -21.83 11.64 -3.25
N LEU A 116 -21.40 12.60 -2.43
CA LEU A 116 -21.16 12.38 -0.99
C LEU A 116 -22.47 12.23 -0.20
N GLY A 117 -23.64 12.44 -0.83
CA GLY A 117 -24.92 12.51 -0.15
C GLY A 117 -25.08 13.75 0.74
N LEU A 118 -24.20 14.74 0.56
CA LEU A 118 -24.19 16.02 1.26
C LEU A 118 -24.36 17.13 0.23
N ASP A 119 -25.13 18.16 0.56
CA ASP A 119 -25.29 19.35 -0.28
C ASP A 119 -24.03 20.25 -0.22
N ILE A 120 -22.89 19.66 -0.59
CA ILE A 120 -21.57 20.31 -0.58
C ILE A 120 -20.92 20.10 -1.94
N ALA A 121 -20.73 21.17 -2.69
CA ALA A 121 -20.06 21.14 -4.00
C ALA A 121 -18.54 20.97 -3.89
N ASN A 122 -17.95 21.27 -2.74
CA ASN A 122 -16.51 21.27 -2.50
C ASN A 122 -15.98 19.86 -2.25
N THR A 123 -14.72 19.62 -2.59
CA THR A 123 -14.01 18.39 -2.18
C THR A 123 -13.85 18.39 -0.67
N VAL A 124 -14.11 17.26 -0.03
CA VAL A 124 -13.98 17.09 1.42
C VAL A 124 -12.89 16.06 1.70
N TYR A 125 -11.93 16.47 2.49
CA TYR A 125 -10.83 15.63 2.95
C TYR A 125 -10.93 15.35 4.44
N ALA A 126 -10.59 14.14 4.86
CA ALA A 126 -10.42 13.78 6.28
C ALA A 126 -8.95 13.40 6.52
N LEU A 127 -8.31 14.08 7.47
CA LEU A 127 -6.99 13.72 7.97
C LEU A 127 -7.13 12.91 9.26
N ASP A 128 -6.59 11.71 9.24
CA ASP A 128 -6.55 10.80 10.39
C ASP A 128 -5.17 10.18 10.56
N ALA A 129 -4.86 9.75 11.76
CA ALA A 129 -3.60 9.07 12.05
C ALA A 129 -3.83 7.78 12.84
N THR A 130 -3.32 6.70 12.29
CA THR A 130 -3.33 5.38 12.92
C THR A 130 -1.96 5.07 13.53
N THR A 131 -1.93 4.72 14.81
CA THR A 131 -0.71 4.27 15.48
C THR A 131 -0.52 2.77 15.28
N ILE A 132 0.64 2.37 14.77
CA ILE A 132 1.02 0.99 14.55
C ILE A 132 2.12 0.62 15.53
N ASP A 133 1.81 -0.28 16.48
CA ASP A 133 2.78 -0.79 17.45
C ASP A 133 3.84 -1.67 16.76
N LEU A 134 5.10 -1.44 17.09
CA LEU A 134 6.24 -2.16 16.54
C LEU A 134 7.06 -2.83 17.65
N CYS A 135 7.78 -3.90 17.29
CA CYS A 135 8.71 -4.54 18.19
C CYS A 135 9.98 -3.67 18.36
N LEU A 136 10.21 -3.16 19.57
CA LEU A 136 11.33 -2.24 19.86
C LEU A 136 12.71 -2.85 19.57
N SER A 137 12.88 -4.16 19.74
CA SER A 137 14.15 -4.84 19.46
C SER A 137 14.53 -4.84 17.96
N VAL A 138 13.55 -4.73 17.07
CA VAL A 138 13.73 -4.68 15.62
C VAL A 138 13.71 -3.24 15.11
N PHE A 139 12.86 -2.40 15.70
CA PHE A 139 12.61 -1.01 15.28
C PHE A 139 13.07 -0.01 16.33
N TRP A 140 14.33 -0.10 16.73
CA TRP A 140 14.94 0.73 17.78
C TRP A 140 14.87 2.25 17.50
N TRP A 141 14.80 2.64 16.25
CA TRP A 141 14.68 4.04 15.81
C TRP A 141 13.28 4.62 16.02
N ALA A 142 12.24 3.77 16.03
CA ALA A 142 10.84 4.17 16.16
C ALA A 142 10.40 4.20 17.65
N LYS A 143 11.25 4.68 18.56
CA LYS A 143 10.94 4.73 20.00
C LYS A 143 9.72 5.61 20.27
N PHE A 144 8.66 5.01 20.78
CA PHE A 144 7.45 5.71 21.20
C PHE A 144 7.39 5.95 22.71
N ARG A 145 7.69 4.90 23.50
CA ARG A 145 7.78 4.93 24.97
C ARG A 145 9.00 4.13 25.41
N LYS A 146 9.33 4.16 26.73
CA LYS A 146 10.52 3.47 27.29
C LYS A 146 10.64 2.00 26.89
N ALA A 147 9.50 1.30 26.67
CA ALA A 147 9.46 -0.12 26.33
C ALA A 147 8.71 -0.44 25.02
N LYS A 148 8.32 0.55 24.22
CA LYS A 148 7.54 0.35 23.00
C LYS A 148 8.10 1.15 21.84
N ALA A 149 8.07 0.55 20.65
CA ALA A 149 8.24 1.25 19.39
C ALA A 149 6.86 1.39 18.72
N ALA A 150 6.63 2.49 18.03
CA ALA A 150 5.45 2.70 17.23
C ALA A 150 5.75 3.67 16.08
N VAL A 151 5.04 3.50 14.99
CA VAL A 151 4.96 4.48 13.91
C VAL A 151 3.54 5.01 13.82
N LYS A 152 3.39 6.25 13.39
CA LYS A 152 2.11 6.81 12.99
C LYS A 152 1.98 6.81 11.48
N LEU A 153 0.85 6.35 11.00
CA LEU A 153 0.42 6.42 9.62
C LEU A 153 -0.60 7.55 9.50
N HIS A 154 -0.17 8.70 9.00
CA HIS A 154 -1.06 9.83 8.72
C HIS A 154 -1.63 9.65 7.31
N THR A 155 -2.94 9.71 7.20
CA THR A 155 -3.64 9.51 5.95
C THR A 155 -4.60 10.67 5.71
N LEU A 156 -4.45 11.34 4.57
CA LEU A 156 -5.46 12.27 4.07
C LEU A 156 -6.37 11.51 3.11
N LEU A 157 -7.62 11.39 3.46
CA LEU A 157 -8.63 10.66 2.72
C LEU A 157 -9.52 11.63 1.97
N ASP A 158 -9.62 11.52 0.65
CA ASP A 158 -10.67 12.13 -0.15
C ASP A 158 -11.97 11.35 0.12
N LEU A 159 -12.94 11.99 0.74
CA LEU A 159 -14.20 11.32 1.10
C LEU A 159 -15.04 10.96 -0.12
N ARG A 160 -14.81 11.58 -1.26
CA ARG A 160 -15.37 11.16 -2.54
C ARG A 160 -14.64 9.91 -2.99
N GLY A 161 -15.29 8.77 -2.88
CA GLY A 161 -14.70 7.44 -3.17
C GLY A 161 -13.80 6.87 -2.08
N ASN A 162 -13.64 7.54 -0.93
CA ASN A 162 -12.80 7.11 0.20
C ASN A 162 -11.35 6.77 -0.21
N LEU A 163 -10.74 7.65 -1.02
CA LEU A 163 -9.41 7.43 -1.58
C LEU A 163 -8.33 8.11 -0.74
N PRO A 164 -7.27 7.40 -0.31
CA PRO A 164 -6.14 8.04 0.35
C PRO A 164 -5.34 8.87 -0.65
N THR A 165 -5.32 10.19 -0.47
CA THR A 165 -4.60 11.12 -1.37
C THR A 165 -3.21 11.46 -0.90
N PHE A 166 -2.97 11.32 0.40
CA PHE A 166 -1.66 11.51 1.02
C PHE A 166 -1.47 10.46 2.11
N ILE A 167 -0.28 9.88 2.16
CA ILE A 167 0.12 8.92 3.19
C ILE A 167 1.52 9.29 3.66
N ARG A 168 1.66 9.52 4.98
CA ARG A 168 2.94 9.80 5.62
C ARG A 168 3.16 8.88 6.80
N ILE A 169 4.33 8.29 6.88
CA ILE A 169 4.75 7.48 8.04
C ILE A 169 5.76 8.30 8.84
N THR A 170 5.47 8.47 10.12
CA THR A 170 6.35 9.17 11.08
C THR A 170 6.62 8.29 12.29
N ASP A 171 7.48 8.75 13.19
CA ASP A 171 7.59 8.13 14.50
C ASP A 171 6.28 8.31 15.30
N GLY A 172 6.06 7.47 16.29
CA GLY A 172 4.82 7.51 17.09
C GLY A 172 4.64 8.77 17.94
N LYS A 173 5.63 9.66 17.99
CA LYS A 173 5.60 10.91 18.78
C LYS A 173 5.14 12.10 17.98
N THR A 174 5.18 12.02 16.67
CA THR A 174 4.80 13.14 15.80
C THR A 174 3.32 13.46 15.95
N HIS A 175 3.01 14.71 16.23
CA HIS A 175 1.63 15.19 16.31
C HIS A 175 1.06 15.41 14.90
N ASP A 176 -0.23 15.17 14.73
CA ASP A 176 -0.92 15.26 13.43
C ASP A 176 -0.89 16.67 12.86
N VAL A 177 -0.88 17.69 13.74
CA VAL A 177 -0.74 19.10 13.36
C VAL A 177 0.54 19.38 12.56
N ASN A 178 1.64 18.68 12.87
CA ASN A 178 2.91 18.88 12.17
C ASN A 178 2.86 18.38 10.71
N ILE A 179 1.89 17.51 10.40
CA ILE A 179 1.69 16.99 9.03
C ILE A 179 1.02 18.02 8.14
N LEU A 180 0.31 18.97 8.71
CA LEU A 180 -0.36 20.03 7.94
C LEU A 180 0.64 20.87 7.14
N ASP A 181 1.85 21.06 7.66
CA ASP A 181 2.91 21.81 6.98
C ASP A 181 3.44 21.08 5.73
N GLU A 182 3.24 19.76 5.65
CA GLU A 182 3.63 18.95 4.49
C GLU A 182 2.51 18.82 3.45
N LEU A 183 1.27 19.20 3.78
CA LEU A 183 0.13 19.07 2.89
C LEU A 183 0.07 20.23 1.88
N VAL A 184 -0.17 19.88 0.63
CA VAL A 184 -0.55 20.87 -0.39
C VAL A 184 -2.07 20.99 -0.36
N PHE A 185 -2.56 22.12 0.16
CA PHE A 185 -3.99 22.37 0.27
C PHE A 185 -4.60 22.71 -1.09
N GLU A 186 -5.66 22.03 -1.43
CA GLU A 186 -6.48 22.32 -2.59
C GLU A 186 -7.38 23.52 -2.30
N SER A 187 -7.44 24.49 -3.23
CA SER A 187 -8.32 25.67 -3.10
C SER A 187 -9.78 25.24 -3.00
N LEU A 188 -10.50 25.88 -2.10
CA LEU A 188 -11.93 25.63 -1.87
C LEU A 188 -12.27 24.23 -1.31
N ALA A 189 -11.30 23.38 -0.98
CA ALA A 189 -11.57 22.12 -0.32
C ALA A 189 -11.80 22.29 1.18
N ILE A 190 -12.58 21.39 1.76
CA ILE A 190 -12.87 21.33 3.20
C ILE A 190 -11.98 20.23 3.80
N TYR A 191 -11.29 20.56 4.90
CA TYR A 191 -10.43 19.62 5.60
C TYR A 191 -10.99 19.34 7.01
N LEU A 192 -11.29 18.08 7.27
CA LEU A 192 -11.75 17.57 8.55
C LEU A 192 -10.59 16.91 9.30
N MET A 193 -10.45 17.21 10.57
CA MET A 193 -9.45 16.65 11.46
C MET A 193 -10.03 16.42 12.84
N ASP A 194 -9.56 15.39 13.51
CA ASP A 194 -9.83 15.25 14.94
C ASP A 194 -9.04 16.30 15.72
N LYS A 195 -9.62 16.74 16.83
CA LYS A 195 -9.02 17.77 17.69
C LYS A 195 -7.83 17.23 18.49
N GLY A 196 -7.63 15.89 18.54
CA GLY A 196 -6.53 15.24 19.26
C GLY A 196 -6.66 15.32 20.78
#